data_2dbd40c1623d8ab6154e8e26301fba5b
#
_entry.id   2dbd40c1623d8ab6154e8e26301fba5b
#
_cell.length_a   1.000
_cell.length_b   1.000
_cell.length_c   1.000
_cell.angle_alpha   90.00
_cell.angle_beta   90.00
_cell.angle_gamma   90.00
#
_symmetry.space_group_name_H-M   'P 1'
#
loop_
_entity.id
_entity.type
_entity.pdbx_description
1 polymer ?
#
loop_
_entity_poly.entity_id
_entity_poly.type
_entity_poly.pdbx_seq_one_letter_code
_entity_poly.pdbx_strand_id
1 'polypeptide(L)'
;MKITIISFTEQGMRLGQRVNELLNTMGHHVEMVDRMKNHRVPLKEFAGEYFYSNDALVFIGATGIAVRAIAPFLKDKFEDPAVLCMDELGNYVISLLSGHMGGANELSRILAEHLGANAVITTATDVEGVWAVDEWAKKNKLKLSDRKLAREVSSRLLDGESVEMVSGYKIIGKVPTYLRNSQSPISIYVTNRTFKKSTPEKSILRLIPKNICVGVGCKKDTGIEKMDEAFSAWLTKNQIDGAAIASFATIDLKANEPAILALAKKYKARLKIYTAKDLEKAKGDFNDSEFVEEITGVGNVCERASSLVYSERMSEKECFDGITFASTYNKDLTYAFF
;
A
#
# COMPACT_ATOMS: atom_id res chain seq x y z
N MET A 1 13.24 5.21 1.91
CA MET A 1 13.10 4.57 3.22
C MET A 1 13.86 5.36 4.27
N LYS A 2 13.40 5.32 5.51
CA LYS A 2 14.19 5.76 6.69
C LYS A 2 14.90 4.52 7.25
N ILE A 3 16.23 4.55 7.30
CA ILE A 3 17.07 3.39 7.63
C ILE A 3 18.02 3.75 8.76
N THR A 4 18.16 2.89 9.78
CA THR A 4 19.20 3.06 10.80
C THR A 4 20.22 1.93 10.70
N ILE A 5 21.50 2.30 10.59
CA ILE A 5 22.65 1.38 10.62
C ILE A 5 23.24 1.38 12.04
N ILE A 6 23.36 0.20 12.62
CA ILE A 6 23.81 0.01 14.01
C ILE A 6 25.09 -0.82 14.00
N SER A 7 26.20 -0.28 14.47
CA SER A 7 27.49 -0.97 14.56
C SER A 7 28.01 -1.00 15.97
N PHE A 8 28.87 -1.99 16.27
CA PHE A 8 29.36 -2.30 17.60
C PHE A 8 30.89 -2.19 17.72
N THR A 9 31.60 -2.04 16.60
CA THR A 9 33.05 -1.99 16.49
C THR A 9 33.49 -0.94 15.49
N GLU A 10 34.77 -0.54 15.53
CA GLU A 10 35.34 0.35 14.51
C GLU A 10 35.28 -0.24 13.11
N GLN A 11 35.52 -1.54 12.98
CA GLN A 11 35.42 -2.25 11.70
C GLN A 11 34.00 -2.18 11.16
N GLY A 12 33.01 -2.45 12.01
CA GLY A 12 31.59 -2.32 11.66
C GLY A 12 31.20 -0.89 11.28
N MET A 13 31.77 0.13 11.93
CA MET A 13 31.54 1.53 11.56
C MET A 13 32.08 1.87 10.17
N ARG A 14 33.26 1.37 9.81
CA ARG A 14 33.83 1.57 8.47
C ARG A 14 32.97 0.94 7.39
N LEU A 15 32.49 -0.30 7.62
CA LEU A 15 31.54 -0.94 6.72
C LEU A 15 30.22 -0.16 6.66
N GLY A 16 29.71 0.29 7.81
CA GLY A 16 28.50 1.11 7.90
C GLY A 16 28.58 2.40 7.08
N GLN A 17 29.72 3.06 7.02
CA GLN A 17 29.93 4.25 6.19
C GLN A 17 29.75 3.92 4.70
N ARG A 18 30.32 2.81 4.22
CA ARG A 18 30.15 2.37 2.82
C ARG A 18 28.68 2.06 2.50
N VAL A 19 27.98 1.38 3.41
CA VAL A 19 26.55 1.09 3.28
C VAL A 19 25.72 2.37 3.28
N ASN A 20 26.05 3.32 4.16
CA ASN A 20 25.37 4.62 4.24
C ASN A 20 25.52 5.43 2.94
N GLU A 21 26.73 5.49 2.37
CA GLU A 21 27.00 6.17 1.11
C GLU A 21 26.13 5.58 -0.02
N LEU A 22 26.09 4.26 -0.17
CA LEU A 22 25.27 3.58 -1.15
C LEU A 22 23.78 3.91 -0.98
N LEU A 23 23.26 3.74 0.22
CA LEU A 23 21.83 3.93 0.49
C LEU A 23 21.40 5.39 0.30
N ASN A 24 22.25 6.35 0.61
CA ASN A 24 22.00 7.78 0.33
C ASN A 24 21.97 8.07 -1.17
N THR A 25 22.85 7.46 -1.99
CA THR A 25 22.82 7.63 -3.45
C THR A 25 21.54 7.07 -4.06
N MET A 26 20.92 6.08 -3.41
CA MET A 26 19.60 5.52 -3.78
C MET A 26 18.41 6.36 -3.29
N GLY A 27 18.66 7.49 -2.63
CA GLY A 27 17.61 8.39 -2.13
C GLY A 27 16.95 7.94 -0.83
N HIS A 28 17.62 7.07 -0.06
CA HIS A 28 17.17 6.72 1.30
C HIS A 28 17.65 7.75 2.32
N HIS A 29 16.93 7.89 3.43
CA HIS A 29 17.38 8.69 4.58
C HIS A 29 18.02 7.77 5.61
N VAL A 30 19.32 7.92 5.82
CA VAL A 30 20.10 6.98 6.64
C VAL A 30 20.68 7.66 7.87
N GLU A 31 20.47 7.05 9.02
CA GLU A 31 21.07 7.40 10.30
C GLU A 31 22.09 6.33 10.71
N MET A 32 23.27 6.73 11.15
CA MET A 32 24.29 5.81 11.64
C MET A 32 24.44 5.93 13.14
N VAL A 33 24.45 4.79 13.82
CA VAL A 33 24.62 4.71 15.26
C VAL A 33 25.82 3.86 15.64
N ASP A 34 26.76 4.50 16.32
CA ASP A 34 27.94 3.89 16.92
C ASP A 34 27.66 3.45 18.37
N ARG A 35 27.50 2.16 18.57
CA ARG A 35 27.22 1.58 19.89
C ARG A 35 28.43 1.59 20.84
N MET A 36 29.65 1.79 20.36
CA MET A 36 30.81 1.98 21.20
C MET A 36 30.72 3.30 21.99
N LYS A 37 30.20 4.35 21.31
CA LYS A 37 29.99 5.67 21.93
C LYS A 37 28.71 5.75 22.74
N ASN A 38 27.68 4.99 22.31
CA ASN A 38 26.31 5.04 22.86
C ASN A 38 25.96 3.79 23.70
N HIS A 39 26.94 3.22 24.45
CA HIS A 39 26.73 2.01 25.24
C HIS A 39 25.89 2.20 26.51
N ARG A 40 25.64 3.44 26.95
CA ARG A 40 24.92 3.76 28.20
C ARG A 40 23.45 3.33 28.19
N VAL A 41 22.79 3.36 27.02
CA VAL A 41 21.43 2.89 26.88
C VAL A 41 21.44 1.39 26.59
N PRO A 42 20.67 0.55 27.30
CA PRO A 42 20.55 -0.87 26.98
C PRO A 42 20.15 -1.08 25.51
N LEU A 43 20.78 -2.06 24.86
CA LEU A 43 20.54 -2.30 23.42
C LEU A 43 19.07 -2.54 23.10
N LYS A 44 18.32 -3.19 23.99
CA LYS A 44 16.89 -3.42 23.85
C LYS A 44 16.09 -2.10 23.82
N GLU A 45 16.34 -1.18 24.73
CA GLU A 45 15.66 0.13 24.78
C GLU A 45 15.99 0.93 23.54
N PHE A 46 17.26 0.95 23.15
CA PHE A 46 17.73 1.57 21.95
C PHE A 46 17.05 1.00 20.69
N ALA A 47 17.05 -0.33 20.54
CA ALA A 47 16.38 -0.98 19.39
C ALA A 47 14.89 -0.67 19.35
N GLY A 48 14.21 -0.55 20.49
CA GLY A 48 12.79 -0.21 20.57
C GLY A 48 12.46 1.19 20.07
N GLU A 49 13.34 2.16 20.28
CA GLU A 49 13.18 3.53 19.76
C GLU A 49 13.21 3.55 18.22
N TYR A 50 14.11 2.77 17.63
CA TYR A 50 14.30 2.75 16.18
C TYR A 50 13.36 1.78 15.45
N PHE A 51 12.91 0.70 16.12
CA PHE A 51 12.16 -0.39 15.48
C PHE A 51 10.88 0.08 14.80
N TYR A 52 10.08 0.94 15.46
CA TYR A 52 8.82 1.43 14.88
C TYR A 52 8.93 2.79 14.17
N SER A 53 10.07 3.46 14.32
CA SER A 53 10.29 4.78 13.71
C SER A 53 11.03 4.73 12.38
N ASN A 54 11.48 3.54 11.97
CA ASN A 54 12.22 3.29 10.73
C ASN A 54 11.52 2.27 9.83
N ASP A 55 11.82 2.36 8.53
CA ASP A 55 11.41 1.36 7.54
C ASP A 55 12.37 0.16 7.53
N ALA A 56 13.64 0.36 7.89
CA ALA A 56 14.64 -0.70 7.98
C ALA A 56 15.69 -0.46 9.07
N LEU A 57 16.21 -1.56 9.64
CA LEU A 57 17.36 -1.59 10.52
C LEU A 57 18.46 -2.48 9.94
N VAL A 58 19.69 -2.01 9.92
CA VAL A 58 20.87 -2.77 9.48
C VAL A 58 21.82 -2.92 10.66
N PHE A 59 21.93 -4.12 11.21
CA PHE A 59 22.88 -4.45 12.26
C PHE A 59 24.20 -4.93 11.64
N ILE A 60 25.31 -4.31 12.01
CA ILE A 60 26.65 -4.77 11.63
C ILE A 60 27.31 -5.36 12.86
N GLY A 61 27.31 -6.68 12.95
CA GLY A 61 27.79 -7.46 14.08
C GLY A 61 27.14 -8.85 14.16
N ALA A 62 27.23 -9.51 15.29
CA ALA A 62 26.72 -10.86 15.46
C ALA A 62 25.17 -10.93 15.37
N THR A 63 24.65 -11.84 14.57
CA THR A 63 23.18 -12.05 14.36
C THR A 63 22.43 -12.24 15.68
N GLY A 64 23.03 -12.96 16.65
CA GLY A 64 22.41 -13.14 17.97
C GLY A 64 22.21 -11.85 18.77
N ILE A 65 23.03 -10.81 18.52
CA ILE A 65 22.83 -9.48 19.12
C ILE A 65 21.61 -8.82 18.51
N ALA A 66 21.50 -8.83 17.19
CA ALA A 66 20.34 -8.27 16.46
C ALA A 66 19.05 -8.94 16.92
N VAL A 67 19.01 -10.29 16.94
CA VAL A 67 17.82 -11.05 17.37
C VAL A 67 17.38 -10.68 18.78
N ARG A 68 18.30 -10.65 19.76
CA ARG A 68 17.95 -10.28 21.14
C ARG A 68 17.47 -8.83 21.27
N ALA A 69 18.01 -7.93 20.45
CA ALA A 69 17.63 -6.53 20.45
C ALA A 69 16.19 -6.33 19.98
N ILE A 70 15.77 -7.01 18.91
CA ILE A 70 14.46 -6.79 18.27
C ILE A 70 13.35 -7.71 18.79
N ALA A 71 13.68 -8.88 19.34
CA ALA A 71 12.71 -9.91 19.75
C ALA A 71 11.50 -9.39 20.57
N PRO A 72 11.67 -8.44 21.52
CA PRO A 72 10.56 -7.93 22.32
C PRO A 72 9.55 -7.07 21.55
N PHE A 73 9.90 -6.63 20.34
CA PHE A 73 9.11 -5.67 19.55
C PHE A 73 8.40 -6.34 18.37
N LEU A 74 8.67 -7.62 18.11
CA LEU A 74 8.07 -8.34 16.98
C LEU A 74 6.56 -8.46 17.12
N LYS A 75 5.84 -8.12 16.03
CA LYS A 75 4.38 -8.22 15.96
C LYS A 75 3.93 -9.03 14.76
N ASP A 76 4.15 -8.50 13.56
CA ASP A 76 3.63 -9.08 12.31
C ASP A 76 4.53 -8.67 11.13
N LYS A 77 4.73 -9.60 10.20
CA LYS A 77 5.53 -9.38 8.97
C LYS A 77 5.04 -8.20 8.09
N PHE A 78 3.85 -7.68 8.32
CA PHE A 78 3.27 -6.54 7.59
C PHE A 78 3.47 -5.21 8.30
N GLU A 79 3.81 -5.22 9.59
CA GLU A 79 4.01 -4.02 10.42
C GLU A 79 5.48 -3.83 10.81
N ASP A 80 6.19 -4.96 11.00
CA ASP A 80 7.58 -4.93 11.42
C ASP A 80 8.49 -4.41 10.30
N PRO A 81 9.49 -3.56 10.62
CA PRO A 81 10.44 -3.05 9.64
C PRO A 81 11.28 -4.16 9.03
N ALA A 82 11.93 -3.87 7.91
CA ALA A 82 13.00 -4.72 7.42
C ALA A 82 14.14 -4.78 8.43
N VAL A 83 14.64 -5.98 8.74
CA VAL A 83 15.86 -6.09 9.55
C VAL A 83 16.89 -6.93 8.81
N LEU A 84 18.08 -6.35 8.64
CA LEU A 84 19.25 -6.99 8.08
C LEU A 84 20.33 -7.14 9.13
N CYS A 85 21.14 -8.19 9.00
CA CYS A 85 22.34 -8.37 9.78
C CYS A 85 23.53 -8.64 8.86
N MET A 86 24.65 -7.99 9.12
CA MET A 86 25.91 -8.15 8.37
C MET A 86 27.04 -8.48 9.31
N ASP A 87 27.97 -9.32 8.87
CA ASP A 87 29.24 -9.45 9.57
C ASP A 87 30.12 -8.21 9.35
N GLU A 88 31.09 -8.00 10.21
CA GLU A 88 31.92 -6.78 10.22
C GLU A 88 32.85 -6.66 9.00
N LEU A 89 33.14 -7.77 8.32
CA LEU A 89 33.92 -7.79 7.09
C LEU A 89 33.07 -7.55 5.85
N GLY A 90 31.74 -7.66 5.97
CA GLY A 90 30.80 -7.50 4.87
C GLY A 90 30.78 -8.70 3.93
N ASN A 91 31.07 -9.92 4.43
CA ASN A 91 30.99 -11.13 3.61
C ASN A 91 29.56 -11.61 3.40
N TYR A 92 28.69 -11.35 4.37
CA TYR A 92 27.30 -11.82 4.37
C TYR A 92 26.33 -10.68 4.69
N VAL A 93 25.23 -10.63 3.94
CA VAL A 93 24.08 -9.75 4.21
C VAL A 93 22.86 -10.65 4.43
N ILE A 94 22.45 -10.75 5.68
CA ILE A 94 21.40 -11.66 6.12
C ILE A 94 20.08 -10.93 6.21
N SER A 95 19.07 -11.35 5.43
CA SER A 95 17.69 -10.91 5.60
C SER A 95 17.08 -11.58 6.83
N LEU A 96 17.04 -10.85 7.96
CA LEU A 96 16.67 -11.42 9.25
C LEU A 96 15.17 -11.34 9.52
N LEU A 97 14.50 -10.25 9.10
CA LEU A 97 13.07 -10.03 9.36
C LEU A 97 12.43 -9.25 8.22
N SER A 98 11.14 -9.52 7.97
CA SER A 98 10.28 -8.83 7.00
C SER A 98 10.86 -8.84 5.57
N GLY A 99 11.28 -10.02 5.12
CA GLY A 99 11.95 -10.24 3.83
C GLY A 99 11.19 -9.65 2.65
N HIS A 100 9.92 -10.05 2.45
CA HIS A 100 9.07 -9.59 1.35
C HIS A 100 8.44 -8.23 1.66
N MET A 101 7.56 -8.18 2.67
CA MET A 101 6.75 -6.99 2.95
C MET A 101 7.55 -5.82 3.51
N GLY A 102 8.57 -6.06 4.32
CA GLY A 102 9.52 -5.04 4.76
C GLY A 102 10.50 -4.64 3.66
N GLY A 103 10.86 -5.57 2.76
CA GLY A 103 11.84 -5.37 1.70
C GLY A 103 13.26 -5.79 2.09
N ALA A 104 13.44 -6.58 3.19
CA ALA A 104 14.76 -6.99 3.63
C ALA A 104 15.48 -7.89 2.61
N ASN A 105 14.75 -8.74 1.85
CA ASN A 105 15.34 -9.59 0.82
C ASN A 105 15.92 -8.75 -0.33
N GLU A 106 15.18 -7.77 -0.82
CA GLU A 106 15.61 -6.88 -1.90
C GLU A 106 16.81 -6.03 -1.46
N LEU A 107 16.73 -5.43 -0.26
CA LEU A 107 17.80 -4.65 0.29
C LEU A 107 19.07 -5.50 0.53
N SER A 108 18.92 -6.77 0.95
CA SER A 108 20.04 -7.71 1.11
C SER A 108 20.74 -7.99 -0.22
N ARG A 109 20.00 -8.18 -1.32
CA ARG A 109 20.57 -8.39 -2.65
C ARG A 109 21.35 -7.16 -3.13
N ILE A 110 20.75 -5.97 -2.99
CA ILE A 110 21.37 -4.71 -3.39
C ILE A 110 22.68 -4.47 -2.65
N LEU A 111 22.65 -4.61 -1.32
CA LEU A 111 23.84 -4.43 -0.49
C LEU A 111 24.91 -5.49 -0.80
N ALA A 112 24.52 -6.74 -0.98
CA ALA A 112 25.45 -7.82 -1.29
C ALA A 112 26.13 -7.63 -2.65
N GLU A 113 25.37 -7.25 -3.68
CA GLU A 113 25.90 -6.96 -5.01
C GLU A 113 26.93 -5.81 -4.97
N HIS A 114 26.61 -4.72 -4.29
CA HIS A 114 27.49 -3.55 -4.20
C HIS A 114 28.77 -3.83 -3.39
N LEU A 115 28.67 -4.64 -2.34
CA LEU A 115 29.80 -4.94 -1.45
C LEU A 115 30.64 -6.12 -1.93
N GLY A 116 30.18 -6.88 -2.92
CA GLY A 116 30.77 -8.19 -3.27
C GLY A 116 30.53 -9.26 -2.22
N ALA A 117 29.43 -9.14 -1.47
CA ALA A 117 29.03 -10.01 -0.36
C ALA A 117 28.07 -11.14 -0.84
N ASN A 118 27.74 -12.03 0.07
CA ASN A 118 26.72 -13.05 -0.13
C ASN A 118 25.39 -12.63 0.53
N ALA A 119 24.32 -12.51 -0.24
CA ALA A 119 22.98 -12.35 0.31
C ALA A 119 22.47 -13.68 0.89
N VAL A 120 22.13 -13.71 2.17
CA VAL A 120 21.55 -14.88 2.83
C VAL A 120 20.05 -14.67 2.96
N ILE A 121 19.30 -15.31 2.06
CA ILE A 121 17.84 -15.25 1.98
C ILE A 121 17.31 -16.67 2.13
N THR A 122 16.42 -16.90 3.10
CA THR A 122 15.90 -18.22 3.45
C THR A 122 14.39 -18.35 3.21
N THR A 123 13.77 -17.33 2.64
CA THR A 123 12.33 -17.35 2.33
C THR A 123 12.06 -18.36 1.23
N ALA A 124 11.16 -19.32 1.46
CA ALA A 124 10.92 -20.43 0.54
C ALA A 124 10.58 -19.98 -0.89
N THR A 125 9.69 -19.00 -1.04
CA THR A 125 9.32 -18.46 -2.37
C THR A 125 10.51 -17.85 -3.12
N ASP A 126 11.46 -17.22 -2.42
CA ASP A 126 12.70 -16.70 -3.04
C ASP A 126 13.66 -17.85 -3.43
N VAL A 127 13.80 -18.85 -2.55
CA VAL A 127 14.71 -19.98 -2.76
C VAL A 127 14.25 -20.85 -3.94
N GLU A 128 12.94 -21.07 -4.04
CA GLU A 128 12.32 -21.88 -5.08
C GLU A 128 11.96 -21.10 -6.35
N GLY A 129 12.15 -19.79 -6.33
CA GLY A 129 11.79 -18.91 -7.46
C GLY A 129 10.30 -18.87 -7.73
N VAL A 130 9.46 -19.12 -6.72
CA VAL A 130 8.00 -19.10 -6.82
C VAL A 130 7.49 -17.69 -6.59
N TRP A 131 6.54 -17.25 -7.43
CA TRP A 131 5.93 -15.94 -7.34
C TRP A 131 5.19 -15.76 -6.00
N ALA A 132 5.49 -14.67 -5.30
CA ALA A 132 4.86 -14.27 -4.04
C ALA A 132 3.80 -13.21 -4.27
N VAL A 133 2.54 -13.53 -3.97
CA VAL A 133 1.39 -12.63 -4.21
C VAL A 133 1.46 -11.34 -3.40
N ASP A 134 1.96 -11.41 -2.17
CA ASP A 134 2.08 -10.25 -1.27
C ASP A 134 3.20 -9.29 -1.72
N GLU A 135 4.32 -9.82 -2.19
CA GLU A 135 5.40 -9.03 -2.77
C GLU A 135 4.96 -8.34 -4.06
N TRP A 136 4.32 -9.09 -4.96
CA TRP A 136 3.81 -8.56 -6.21
C TRP A 136 2.75 -7.46 -5.97
N ALA A 137 1.86 -7.70 -5.02
CA ALA A 137 0.88 -6.70 -4.62
C ALA A 137 1.55 -5.41 -4.09
N LYS A 138 2.58 -5.54 -3.26
CA LYS A 138 3.35 -4.40 -2.73
C LYS A 138 4.06 -3.63 -3.84
N LYS A 139 4.81 -4.31 -4.71
CA LYS A 139 5.53 -3.68 -5.84
C LYS A 139 4.57 -2.92 -6.75
N ASN A 140 3.38 -3.45 -6.97
CA ASN A 140 2.33 -2.83 -7.77
C ASN A 140 1.39 -1.90 -6.99
N LYS A 141 1.68 -1.60 -5.71
CA LYS A 141 0.89 -0.71 -4.83
C LYS A 141 -0.57 -1.14 -4.69
N LEU A 142 -0.82 -2.44 -4.68
CA LEU A 142 -2.13 -3.05 -4.47
C LEU A 142 -2.34 -3.42 -3.00
N LYS A 143 -3.55 -3.28 -2.49
CA LYS A 143 -3.91 -3.72 -1.15
C LYS A 143 -4.48 -5.13 -1.18
N LEU A 144 -3.98 -6.01 -0.31
CA LEU A 144 -4.53 -7.34 -0.10
C LEU A 144 -5.85 -7.26 0.67
N SER A 145 -6.89 -7.95 0.19
CA SER A 145 -8.18 -8.04 0.90
C SER A 145 -8.15 -9.00 2.09
N ASP A 146 -7.32 -10.04 2.01
CA ASP A 146 -7.21 -11.08 3.03
C ASP A 146 -5.77 -11.60 3.11
N ARG A 147 -5.15 -11.44 4.29
CA ARG A 147 -3.77 -11.87 4.55
C ARG A 147 -3.66 -13.40 4.73
N LYS A 148 -4.73 -14.06 5.23
CA LYS A 148 -4.71 -15.52 5.40
C LYS A 148 -4.80 -16.20 4.05
N LEU A 149 -5.69 -15.70 3.20
CA LEU A 149 -5.85 -16.24 1.85
C LEU A 149 -4.60 -15.99 0.98
N ALA A 150 -3.90 -14.86 1.17
CA ALA A 150 -2.63 -14.62 0.51
C ALA A 150 -1.54 -15.63 0.92
N ARG A 151 -1.50 -16.03 2.20
CA ARG A 151 -0.59 -17.11 2.66
C ARG A 151 -0.97 -18.47 2.07
N GLU A 152 -2.27 -18.77 1.99
CA GLU A 152 -2.75 -20.00 1.38
C GLU A 152 -2.37 -20.08 -0.12
N VAL A 153 -2.51 -18.97 -0.86
CA VAL A 153 -2.03 -18.88 -2.25
C VAL A 153 -0.55 -19.22 -2.33
N SER A 154 0.29 -18.61 -1.49
CA SER A 154 1.74 -18.87 -1.49
C SER A 154 2.07 -20.32 -1.15
N SER A 155 1.39 -20.92 -0.16
CA SER A 155 1.57 -22.33 0.20
C SER A 155 1.23 -23.26 -0.97
N ARG A 156 0.08 -23.07 -1.61
CA ARG A 156 -0.32 -23.89 -2.77
C ARG A 156 0.67 -23.82 -3.94
N LEU A 157 1.18 -22.62 -4.21
CA LEU A 157 2.16 -22.44 -5.27
C LEU A 157 3.50 -23.14 -4.95
N LEU A 158 3.94 -23.13 -3.67
CA LEU A 158 5.11 -23.88 -3.21
C LEU A 158 4.88 -25.39 -3.28
N ASP A 159 3.66 -25.86 -3.06
CA ASP A 159 3.28 -27.28 -3.22
C ASP A 159 3.13 -27.70 -4.70
N GLY A 160 3.48 -26.80 -5.65
CA GLY A 160 3.40 -27.06 -7.09
C GLY A 160 1.99 -26.97 -7.67
N GLU A 161 1.00 -26.52 -6.88
CA GLU A 161 -0.36 -26.32 -7.36
C GLU A 161 -0.45 -25.02 -8.21
N SER A 162 -1.54 -24.91 -8.96
CA SER A 162 -1.82 -23.74 -9.79
C SER A 162 -3.03 -22.98 -9.26
N VAL A 163 -3.03 -21.66 -9.41
CA VAL A 163 -4.15 -20.78 -9.06
C VAL A 163 -4.62 -19.98 -10.27
N GLU A 164 -5.79 -19.37 -10.17
CA GLU A 164 -6.28 -18.45 -11.18
C GLU A 164 -5.96 -17.01 -10.83
N MET A 165 -5.48 -16.24 -11.81
CA MET A 165 -5.34 -14.79 -11.69
C MET A 165 -6.14 -14.09 -12.79
N VAL A 166 -7.06 -13.22 -12.38
CA VAL A 166 -7.90 -12.41 -13.26
C VAL A 166 -7.63 -10.94 -12.96
N SER A 167 -7.49 -10.12 -13.98
CA SER A 167 -7.27 -8.69 -13.82
C SER A 167 -8.24 -7.89 -14.67
N GLY A 168 -8.88 -6.90 -14.07
CA GLY A 168 -9.62 -5.85 -14.76
C GLY A 168 -8.73 -4.75 -15.37
N TYR A 169 -7.40 -4.87 -15.22
CA TYR A 169 -6.39 -3.90 -15.66
C TYR A 169 -5.34 -4.58 -16.53
N LYS A 170 -4.60 -3.76 -17.29
CA LYS A 170 -3.52 -4.25 -18.13
C LYS A 170 -2.39 -4.84 -17.29
N ILE A 171 -1.95 -6.04 -17.66
CA ILE A 171 -0.77 -6.67 -17.08
C ILE A 171 0.32 -6.73 -18.15
N ILE A 172 1.54 -6.33 -17.82
CA ILE A 172 2.73 -6.41 -18.67
C ILE A 172 3.73 -7.39 -18.07
N GLY A 173 4.55 -7.98 -18.93
CA GLY A 173 5.49 -9.05 -18.54
C GLY A 173 4.87 -10.44 -18.74
N LYS A 174 5.64 -11.47 -18.41
CA LYS A 174 5.25 -12.87 -18.60
C LYS A 174 4.53 -13.39 -17.36
N VAL A 175 3.18 -13.46 -17.44
CA VAL A 175 2.39 -14.09 -16.38
C VAL A 175 2.72 -15.58 -16.33
N PRO A 176 3.16 -16.13 -15.18
CA PRO A 176 3.46 -17.55 -15.01
C PRO A 176 2.27 -18.44 -15.38
N THR A 177 2.55 -19.59 -15.96
CA THR A 177 1.50 -20.53 -16.43
C THR A 177 0.66 -21.08 -15.29
N TYR A 178 1.25 -21.28 -14.11
CA TYR A 178 0.57 -21.75 -12.91
C TYR A 178 -0.43 -20.73 -12.32
N LEU A 179 -0.48 -19.50 -12.85
CA LEU A 179 -1.50 -18.48 -12.50
C LEU A 179 -2.70 -18.45 -13.46
N ARG A 180 -2.88 -19.50 -14.29
CA ARG A 180 -3.94 -19.56 -15.31
C ARG A 180 -4.95 -20.69 -15.10
N ASN A 181 -4.95 -21.33 -13.94
CA ASN A 181 -5.86 -22.44 -13.67
C ASN A 181 -7.21 -21.97 -13.14
N SER A 182 -8.21 -21.91 -14.02
CA SER A 182 -9.59 -21.51 -13.68
C SER A 182 -10.34 -22.52 -12.78
N GLN A 183 -9.82 -23.73 -12.65
CA GLN A 183 -10.39 -24.80 -11.81
C GLN A 183 -9.88 -24.74 -10.35
N SER A 184 -8.93 -23.87 -10.05
CA SER A 184 -8.43 -23.70 -8.69
C SER A 184 -9.55 -23.30 -7.72
N PRO A 185 -9.54 -23.82 -6.47
CA PRO A 185 -10.48 -23.39 -5.43
C PRO A 185 -10.20 -21.96 -4.96
N ILE A 186 -9.05 -21.39 -5.36
CA ILE A 186 -8.69 -19.99 -5.06
C ILE A 186 -8.45 -19.24 -6.36
N SER A 187 -9.06 -18.06 -6.47
CA SER A 187 -8.76 -17.11 -7.54
C SER A 187 -8.23 -15.79 -6.97
N ILE A 188 -7.29 -15.20 -7.68
CA ILE A 188 -6.73 -13.87 -7.40
C ILE A 188 -7.37 -12.89 -8.38
N TYR A 189 -7.99 -11.83 -7.85
CA TYR A 189 -8.60 -10.78 -8.69
C TYR A 189 -7.94 -9.44 -8.44
N VAL A 190 -7.39 -8.83 -9.49
CA VAL A 190 -6.97 -7.42 -9.45
C VAL A 190 -8.19 -6.57 -9.80
N THR A 191 -8.81 -5.98 -8.78
CA THR A 191 -10.10 -5.28 -8.94
C THR A 191 -10.35 -4.27 -7.83
N ASN A 192 -11.06 -3.20 -8.15
CA ASN A 192 -11.58 -2.22 -7.19
C ASN A 192 -13.01 -2.54 -6.72
N ARG A 193 -13.58 -3.67 -7.18
CA ARG A 193 -14.93 -4.10 -6.83
C ARG A 193 -14.93 -5.07 -5.65
N THR A 194 -16.05 -5.06 -4.91
CA THR A 194 -16.40 -6.15 -4.02
C THR A 194 -17.24 -7.17 -4.78
N PHE A 195 -17.15 -8.44 -4.39
CA PHE A 195 -18.04 -9.47 -4.89
C PHE A 195 -19.00 -9.86 -3.75
N LYS A 196 -20.28 -10.01 -4.05
CA LYS A 196 -21.16 -10.83 -3.19
C LYS A 196 -20.49 -12.20 -3.13
N LYS A 197 -20.33 -12.77 -1.92
CA LYS A 197 -19.66 -14.06 -1.71
C LYS A 197 -19.92 -14.97 -2.90
N SER A 198 -18.87 -15.27 -3.63
CA SER A 198 -18.89 -16.31 -4.66
C SER A 198 -19.36 -17.61 -4.04
N THR A 199 -19.81 -18.54 -4.85
CA THR A 199 -20.27 -19.87 -4.47
C THR A 199 -19.45 -20.45 -3.31
N PRO A 200 -20.00 -21.28 -2.42
CA PRO A 200 -19.32 -21.86 -1.26
C PRO A 200 -17.99 -22.55 -1.61
N GLU A 201 -17.77 -22.82 -2.89
CA GLU A 201 -16.68 -23.66 -3.41
C GLU A 201 -15.42 -22.88 -3.82
N LYS A 202 -15.46 -21.53 -3.98
CA LYS A 202 -14.32 -20.76 -4.48
C LYS A 202 -14.00 -19.53 -3.64
N SER A 203 -12.79 -19.50 -3.10
CA SER A 203 -12.27 -18.34 -2.37
C SER A 203 -11.67 -17.30 -3.32
N ILE A 204 -11.88 -16.01 -3.05
CA ILE A 204 -11.36 -14.92 -3.89
C ILE A 204 -10.44 -14.02 -3.08
N LEU A 205 -9.17 -14.02 -3.42
CA LEU A 205 -8.20 -13.03 -2.96
C LEU A 205 -8.26 -11.82 -3.88
N ARG A 206 -8.65 -10.65 -3.35
CA ARG A 206 -8.64 -9.41 -4.11
C ARG A 206 -7.36 -8.62 -3.86
N LEU A 207 -6.76 -8.16 -4.94
CA LEU A 207 -5.66 -7.21 -4.97
C LEU A 207 -6.26 -5.87 -5.43
N ILE A 208 -6.36 -4.92 -4.51
CA ILE A 208 -7.20 -3.74 -4.67
C ILE A 208 -6.35 -2.54 -5.04
N PRO A 209 -6.52 -1.98 -6.26
CA PRO A 209 -5.88 -0.74 -6.66
C PRO A 209 -6.54 0.47 -5.98
N LYS A 210 -5.75 1.45 -5.61
CA LYS A 210 -6.23 2.71 -5.05
C LYS A 210 -6.40 3.74 -6.18
N ASN A 211 -7.52 3.65 -6.92
CA ASN A 211 -7.69 4.33 -8.19
C ASN A 211 -9.06 5.01 -8.40
N ILE A 212 -9.89 5.12 -7.36
CA ILE A 212 -11.21 5.74 -7.47
C ILE A 212 -11.18 7.14 -6.88
N CYS A 213 -11.78 8.10 -7.60
CA CYS A 213 -12.13 9.40 -7.08
C CYS A 213 -13.65 9.47 -6.84
N VAL A 214 -14.05 9.90 -5.65
CA VAL A 214 -15.46 10.13 -5.30
C VAL A 214 -15.71 11.62 -5.19
N GLY A 215 -16.58 12.14 -6.03
CA GLY A 215 -17.14 13.48 -5.89
C GLY A 215 -18.21 13.51 -4.80
N VAL A 216 -18.16 14.48 -3.92
CA VAL A 216 -19.05 14.60 -2.78
C VAL A 216 -19.74 15.96 -2.77
N GLY A 217 -21.06 15.93 -2.63
CA GLY A 217 -21.87 17.11 -2.32
C GLY A 217 -22.71 16.84 -1.07
N CYS A 218 -22.90 17.86 -0.22
CA CYS A 218 -23.73 17.74 0.96
C CYS A 218 -24.29 19.10 1.40
N LYS A 219 -25.34 19.10 2.23
CA LYS A 219 -25.81 20.30 2.90
C LYS A 219 -24.76 20.80 3.89
N LYS A 220 -24.81 22.08 4.23
CA LYS A 220 -23.97 22.67 5.27
C LYS A 220 -24.25 21.98 6.61
N ASP A 221 -23.20 21.80 7.41
CA ASP A 221 -23.26 21.18 8.75
C ASP A 221 -23.84 19.74 8.73
N THR A 222 -23.58 18.99 7.67
CA THR A 222 -23.91 17.56 7.61
C THR A 222 -23.16 16.80 8.70
N GLY A 223 -23.87 15.98 9.48
CA GLY A 223 -23.29 15.17 10.56
C GLY A 223 -22.26 14.14 10.03
N ILE A 224 -21.16 13.96 10.77
CA ILE A 224 -20.08 13.03 10.38
C ILE A 224 -20.60 11.60 10.29
N GLU A 225 -21.41 11.14 11.26
CA GLU A 225 -21.99 9.79 11.31
C GLU A 225 -22.93 9.57 10.13
N LYS A 226 -23.81 10.55 9.84
CA LYS A 226 -24.73 10.51 8.71
C LYS A 226 -23.97 10.39 7.37
N MET A 227 -22.89 11.14 7.20
CA MET A 227 -22.02 11.05 6.02
C MET A 227 -21.40 9.66 5.89
N ASP A 228 -20.90 9.10 6.98
CA ASP A 228 -20.26 7.78 7.01
C ASP A 228 -21.24 6.65 6.68
N GLU A 229 -22.44 6.69 7.24
CA GLU A 229 -23.52 5.75 6.94
C GLU A 229 -23.95 5.82 5.47
N ALA A 230 -24.19 7.03 4.96
CA ALA A 230 -24.56 7.26 3.57
C ALA A 230 -23.46 6.74 2.62
N PHE A 231 -22.19 7.02 2.94
CA PHE A 231 -21.08 6.56 2.13
C PHE A 231 -20.91 5.04 2.17
N SER A 232 -21.08 4.43 3.31
CA SER A 232 -21.03 2.96 3.48
C SER A 232 -22.15 2.26 2.69
N ALA A 233 -23.35 2.83 2.69
CA ALA A 233 -24.47 2.37 1.90
C ALA A 233 -24.21 2.50 0.40
N TRP A 234 -23.63 3.65 -0.01
CA TRP A 234 -23.25 3.91 -1.41
C TRP A 234 -22.17 2.92 -1.89
N LEU A 235 -21.11 2.67 -1.09
CA LEU A 235 -20.08 1.67 -1.41
C LEU A 235 -20.69 0.27 -1.64
N THR A 236 -21.59 -0.14 -0.74
CA THR A 236 -22.27 -1.44 -0.80
C THR A 236 -23.14 -1.57 -2.04
N LYS A 237 -23.95 -0.55 -2.32
CA LYS A 237 -24.84 -0.51 -3.50
C LYS A 237 -24.05 -0.61 -4.79
N ASN A 238 -22.95 0.11 -4.89
CA ASN A 238 -22.10 0.16 -6.07
C ASN A 238 -21.05 -0.96 -6.14
N GLN A 239 -21.00 -1.85 -5.13
CA GLN A 239 -20.02 -2.94 -5.02
C GLN A 239 -18.57 -2.42 -5.14
N ILE A 240 -18.27 -1.28 -4.52
CA ILE A 240 -16.94 -0.67 -4.51
C ILE A 240 -16.22 -1.04 -3.21
N ASP A 241 -14.95 -1.43 -3.33
CA ASP A 241 -14.12 -1.61 -2.14
C ASP A 241 -13.62 -0.25 -1.62
N GLY A 242 -13.89 0.05 -0.34
CA GLY A 242 -13.45 1.31 0.27
C GLY A 242 -11.93 1.52 0.24
N ALA A 243 -11.14 0.44 0.15
CA ALA A 243 -9.69 0.54 -0.01
C ALA A 243 -9.27 1.08 -1.39
N ALA A 244 -10.14 1.04 -2.38
CA ALA A 244 -9.89 1.56 -3.72
C ALA A 244 -10.01 3.09 -3.82
N ILE A 245 -10.53 3.75 -2.78
CA ILE A 245 -10.73 5.20 -2.79
C ILE A 245 -9.38 5.92 -2.69
N ALA A 246 -8.98 6.58 -3.77
CA ALA A 246 -7.74 7.36 -3.86
C ALA A 246 -7.94 8.81 -3.41
N SER A 247 -9.08 9.39 -3.74
CA SER A 247 -9.40 10.78 -3.41
C SER A 247 -10.90 11.02 -3.29
N PHE A 248 -11.23 12.05 -2.51
CA PHE A 248 -12.52 12.72 -2.58
C PHE A 248 -12.35 14.04 -3.32
N ALA A 249 -13.40 14.52 -3.97
CA ALA A 249 -13.41 15.76 -4.71
C ALA A 249 -14.69 16.56 -4.42
N THR A 250 -14.57 17.87 -4.21
CA THR A 250 -15.70 18.74 -3.90
C THR A 250 -15.42 20.19 -4.32
N ILE A 251 -16.41 21.06 -4.16
CA ILE A 251 -16.27 22.50 -4.39
C ILE A 251 -15.61 23.21 -3.21
N ASP A 252 -14.97 24.35 -3.44
CA ASP A 252 -14.27 25.18 -2.45
C ASP A 252 -15.18 25.62 -1.28
N LEU A 253 -16.46 25.87 -1.53
CA LEU A 253 -17.47 26.16 -0.49
C LEU A 253 -17.57 25.03 0.56
N LYS A 254 -17.11 23.83 0.24
CA LYS A 254 -17.11 22.64 1.11
C LYS A 254 -15.72 22.19 1.56
N ALA A 255 -14.69 23.03 1.34
CA ALA A 255 -13.31 22.69 1.68
C ALA A 255 -13.10 22.38 3.17
N ASN A 256 -13.86 23.03 4.03
CA ASN A 256 -13.77 22.90 5.49
C ASN A 256 -14.97 22.15 6.09
N GLU A 257 -15.75 21.43 5.30
CA GLU A 257 -16.90 20.66 5.80
C GLU A 257 -16.40 19.47 6.66
N PRO A 258 -16.70 19.44 7.98
CA PRO A 258 -16.11 18.45 8.89
C PRO A 258 -16.41 17.01 8.48
N ALA A 259 -17.60 16.74 7.93
CA ALA A 259 -18.02 15.41 7.49
C ALA A 259 -17.19 14.92 6.31
N ILE A 260 -16.85 15.77 5.35
CA ILE A 260 -16.00 15.42 4.19
C ILE A 260 -14.55 15.20 4.64
N LEU A 261 -14.03 16.05 5.53
CA LEU A 261 -12.69 15.90 6.09
C LEU A 261 -12.54 14.59 6.89
N ALA A 262 -13.54 14.24 7.70
CA ALA A 262 -13.58 13.00 8.46
C ALA A 262 -13.58 11.77 7.51
N LEU A 263 -14.38 11.84 6.45
CA LEU A 263 -14.45 10.78 5.44
C LEU A 263 -13.08 10.61 4.74
N ALA A 264 -12.45 11.69 4.29
CA ALA A 264 -11.12 11.65 3.68
C ALA A 264 -10.07 11.05 4.61
N LYS A 265 -10.09 11.40 5.90
CA LYS A 265 -9.20 10.85 6.92
C LYS A 265 -9.44 9.35 7.14
N LYS A 266 -10.70 8.90 7.27
CA LYS A 266 -11.07 7.49 7.49
C LYS A 266 -10.53 6.59 6.38
N TYR A 267 -10.69 7.00 5.13
CA TYR A 267 -10.26 6.23 3.96
C TYR A 267 -8.80 6.50 3.55
N LYS A 268 -8.07 7.33 4.33
CA LYS A 268 -6.70 7.78 4.01
C LYS A 268 -6.61 8.27 2.56
N ALA A 269 -7.62 9.00 2.11
CA ALA A 269 -7.78 9.52 0.76
C ALA A 269 -7.43 11.01 0.71
N ARG A 270 -6.95 11.48 -0.45
CA ARG A 270 -6.67 12.91 -0.65
C ARG A 270 -7.99 13.66 -0.86
N LEU A 271 -8.11 14.88 -0.32
CA LEU A 271 -9.20 15.76 -0.66
C LEU A 271 -8.74 16.73 -1.77
N LYS A 272 -9.53 16.78 -2.85
CA LYS A 272 -9.33 17.70 -3.98
C LYS A 272 -10.44 18.73 -3.97
N ILE A 273 -10.07 19.98 -4.06
CA ILE A 273 -10.99 21.12 -3.96
C ILE A 273 -10.92 21.89 -5.27
N TYR A 274 -12.08 22.23 -5.81
CA TYR A 274 -12.22 22.92 -7.07
C TYR A 274 -13.11 24.15 -6.90
N THR A 275 -12.83 25.23 -7.62
CA THR A 275 -13.74 26.38 -7.72
C THR A 275 -14.89 26.07 -8.67
N ALA A 276 -15.97 26.84 -8.62
CA ALA A 276 -17.06 26.74 -9.60
C ALA A 276 -16.55 26.82 -11.05
N LYS A 277 -15.64 27.77 -11.32
CA LYS A 277 -14.99 27.91 -12.64
C LYS A 277 -14.19 26.67 -13.08
N ASP A 278 -13.62 25.94 -12.14
CA ASP A 278 -12.93 24.69 -12.47
C ASP A 278 -13.94 23.59 -12.78
N LEU A 279 -15.03 23.51 -12.02
CA LEU A 279 -16.09 22.53 -12.24
C LEU A 279 -16.81 22.71 -13.60
N GLU A 280 -16.94 23.93 -14.09
CA GLU A 280 -17.46 24.23 -15.43
C GLU A 280 -16.62 23.64 -16.56
N LYS A 281 -15.29 23.46 -16.34
CA LYS A 281 -14.39 22.85 -17.32
C LYS A 281 -14.57 21.34 -17.45
N ALA A 282 -15.28 20.68 -16.52
CA ALA A 282 -15.55 19.26 -16.57
C ALA A 282 -16.37 18.93 -17.83
N LYS A 283 -15.90 17.91 -18.58
CA LYS A 283 -16.56 17.45 -19.81
C LYS A 283 -17.40 16.22 -19.53
N GLY A 284 -18.60 16.19 -20.09
CA GLY A 284 -19.53 15.06 -19.96
C GLY A 284 -20.98 15.55 -19.78
N ASP A 285 -21.91 14.58 -19.80
CA ASP A 285 -23.29 14.83 -19.45
C ASP A 285 -23.46 14.65 -17.95
N PHE A 286 -24.00 15.68 -17.28
CA PHE A 286 -24.15 15.73 -15.83
C PHE A 286 -25.60 15.92 -15.44
N ASN A 287 -26.02 15.32 -14.33
CA ASN A 287 -27.37 15.52 -13.78
C ASN A 287 -27.43 16.83 -12.98
N ASP A 288 -27.60 17.92 -13.70
CA ASP A 288 -27.63 19.26 -13.12
C ASP A 288 -28.90 19.49 -12.28
N SER A 289 -28.86 20.44 -11.34
CA SER A 289 -29.92 20.82 -10.42
C SER A 289 -29.91 22.32 -10.27
N GLU A 290 -31.02 22.98 -10.59
CA GLU A 290 -31.21 24.43 -10.45
C GLU A 290 -30.90 24.91 -9.03
N PHE A 291 -31.37 24.19 -8.01
CA PHE A 291 -31.08 24.49 -6.61
C PHE A 291 -29.59 24.47 -6.28
N VAL A 292 -28.82 23.53 -6.84
CA VAL A 292 -27.37 23.46 -6.64
C VAL A 292 -26.67 24.60 -7.36
N GLU A 293 -27.14 24.96 -8.56
CA GLU A 293 -26.60 26.03 -9.38
C GLU A 293 -26.77 27.41 -8.71
N GLU A 294 -27.94 27.69 -8.13
CA GLU A 294 -28.19 28.92 -7.38
C GLU A 294 -27.21 29.13 -6.22
N ILE A 295 -26.82 28.03 -5.54
CA ILE A 295 -25.95 28.09 -4.36
C ILE A 295 -24.47 28.08 -4.72
N THR A 296 -24.09 27.26 -5.71
CA THR A 296 -22.69 26.92 -5.99
C THR A 296 -22.16 27.52 -7.27
N GLY A 297 -23.02 28.05 -8.13
CA GLY A 297 -22.69 28.55 -9.46
C GLY A 297 -22.51 27.45 -10.51
N VAL A 298 -22.78 26.17 -10.16
CA VAL A 298 -22.74 25.04 -11.09
C VAL A 298 -23.85 24.05 -10.77
N GLY A 299 -24.50 23.49 -11.78
CA GLY A 299 -25.66 22.60 -11.59
C GLY A 299 -25.31 21.25 -10.93
N ASN A 300 -24.05 20.85 -10.92
CA ASN A 300 -23.62 19.57 -10.36
C ASN A 300 -22.19 19.64 -9.82
N VAL A 301 -22.02 19.39 -8.52
CA VAL A 301 -20.71 19.41 -7.88
C VAL A 301 -20.04 18.01 -7.93
N CYS A 302 -20.74 16.94 -7.51
CA CYS A 302 -20.11 15.66 -7.28
C CYS A 302 -19.62 14.98 -8.59
N GLU A 303 -20.43 14.97 -9.64
CA GLU A 303 -20.00 14.37 -10.91
C GLU A 303 -18.89 15.20 -11.57
N ARG A 304 -19.06 16.53 -11.63
CA ARG A 304 -18.05 17.42 -12.22
C ARG A 304 -16.72 17.33 -11.47
N ALA A 305 -16.73 17.35 -10.13
CA ALA A 305 -15.51 17.27 -9.32
C ALA A 305 -14.77 15.94 -9.50
N SER A 306 -15.49 14.80 -9.54
CA SER A 306 -14.83 13.50 -9.80
C SER A 306 -14.28 13.40 -11.22
N SER A 307 -15.00 13.93 -12.23
CA SER A 307 -14.60 13.89 -13.64
C SER A 307 -13.36 14.73 -13.96
N LEU A 308 -13.05 15.74 -13.15
CA LEU A 308 -11.79 16.49 -13.24
C LEU A 308 -10.58 15.67 -12.76
N VAL A 309 -10.81 14.54 -12.08
CA VAL A 309 -9.73 13.67 -11.58
C VAL A 309 -9.46 12.52 -12.53
N TYR A 310 -10.51 11.82 -12.95
CA TYR A 310 -10.44 10.73 -13.92
C TYR A 310 -11.60 10.83 -14.90
N SER A 311 -11.35 10.46 -16.16
CA SER A 311 -12.34 10.57 -17.24
C SER A 311 -13.34 9.43 -17.26
N GLU A 312 -12.99 8.27 -16.72
CA GLU A 312 -13.83 7.08 -16.77
C GLU A 312 -14.84 7.07 -15.62
N ARG A 313 -16.13 7.13 -15.94
CA ARG A 313 -17.23 7.10 -14.98
C ARG A 313 -17.41 5.69 -14.41
N MET A 314 -17.55 5.60 -13.09
CA MET A 314 -17.81 4.36 -12.37
C MET A 314 -19.22 4.30 -11.80
N SER A 315 -19.73 5.42 -11.28
CA SER A 315 -21.12 5.62 -10.88
C SER A 315 -21.59 7.01 -11.25
N GLU A 316 -22.88 7.14 -11.52
CA GLU A 316 -23.57 8.40 -11.67
C GLU A 316 -23.83 9.03 -10.30
N LYS A 317 -24.40 10.25 -10.30
CA LYS A 317 -24.85 10.95 -9.09
C LYS A 317 -25.94 10.16 -8.39
N GLU A 318 -25.71 9.82 -7.15
CA GLU A 318 -26.69 9.23 -6.26
C GLU A 318 -26.90 10.10 -5.03
N CYS A 319 -28.13 10.22 -4.57
CA CYS A 319 -28.51 11.05 -3.42
C CYS A 319 -28.92 10.17 -2.23
N PHE A 320 -28.38 10.50 -1.05
CA PHE A 320 -28.66 9.87 0.24
C PHE A 320 -29.03 10.96 1.25
N ASP A 321 -30.30 11.30 1.33
CA ASP A 321 -30.83 12.30 2.26
C ASP A 321 -30.04 13.62 2.30
N GLY A 322 -29.85 14.23 1.12
CA GLY A 322 -29.14 15.49 0.94
C GLY A 322 -27.61 15.37 0.85
N ILE A 323 -27.07 14.19 0.83
CA ILE A 323 -25.67 13.89 0.52
C ILE A 323 -25.62 13.25 -0.87
N THR A 324 -24.74 13.71 -1.73
CA THR A 324 -24.59 13.18 -3.08
C THR A 324 -23.21 12.62 -3.32
N PHE A 325 -23.13 11.48 -3.98
CA PHE A 325 -21.90 10.84 -4.42
C PHE A 325 -21.97 10.53 -5.91
N ALA A 326 -20.83 10.69 -6.57
CA ALA A 326 -20.57 10.17 -7.92
C ALA A 326 -19.11 9.72 -7.98
N SER A 327 -18.75 8.82 -8.87
CA SER A 327 -17.36 8.37 -8.92
C SER A 327 -16.83 8.16 -10.32
N THR A 328 -15.53 8.40 -10.43
CA THR A 328 -14.71 8.12 -11.59
C THR A 328 -13.48 7.30 -11.18
N TYR A 329 -12.84 6.61 -12.11
CA TYR A 329 -11.67 5.82 -11.81
C TYR A 329 -10.61 5.88 -12.91
N ASN A 330 -9.36 5.60 -12.55
CA ASN A 330 -8.30 5.41 -13.52
C ASN A 330 -8.36 3.96 -14.04
N LYS A 331 -8.78 3.79 -15.30
CA LYS A 331 -8.82 2.48 -15.97
C LYS A 331 -7.49 2.07 -16.58
N ASP A 332 -6.60 3.04 -16.84
CA ASP A 332 -5.37 2.84 -17.61
C ASP A 332 -4.20 2.40 -16.73
N LEU A 333 -4.48 1.91 -15.52
CA LEU A 333 -3.46 1.33 -14.65
C LEU A 333 -2.87 0.08 -15.30
N THR A 334 -1.55 -0.02 -15.18
CA THR A 334 -0.79 -1.15 -15.67
C THR A 334 0.02 -1.76 -14.53
N TYR A 335 0.00 -3.08 -14.42
CA TYR A 335 0.74 -3.84 -13.42
C TYR A 335 1.77 -4.73 -14.08
N ALA A 336 2.97 -4.80 -13.50
CA ALA A 336 4.08 -5.52 -14.09
C ALA A 336 4.35 -6.84 -13.36
N PHE A 337 4.62 -7.89 -14.13
CA PHE A 337 5.38 -9.06 -13.69
C PHE A 337 6.86 -8.77 -14.00
N PHE A 338 7.66 -8.68 -12.95
CA PHE A 338 9.09 -8.43 -13.01
C PHE A 338 9.87 -9.74 -13.09
#